data_be82bb946c6e9062fc37a1d25b0c7741
#
_entry.id   be82bb946c6e9062fc37a1d25b0c7741
#
_cell.length_a   1.000
_cell.length_b   1.000
_cell.length_c   1.000
_cell.angle_alpha   90.00
_cell.angle_beta   90.00
_cell.angle_gamma   90.00
#
_symmetry.space_group_name_H-M   'P 1'
#
loop_
_entity.id
_entity.type
_entity.pdbx_description
1 polymer ?
#
loop_
_entity_poly.entity_id
_entity_poly.type
_entity_poly.pdbx_seq_one_letter_code
_entity_poly.pdbx_strand_id
1 'polypeptide(L)'
;GVVGGRCGCRTEEQVLALAAAINAQPALALTGIEGYAGVLRGDTALSEIRAFAASLVRLALHLQKDGAFALDKPIITASGSAWYDLIAEAFAAESASGRFLSVLRPGSYVVHDHGIYKEAQCCVLDRRSDLHEGLRPALEVWAHVQSLPEPGFAVVALGKRDVAYDAGLPMPLKRYREGVVPALGDDVSECRV
;
A
#
# COMPACT_ATOMS: atom_id res chain seq x y z
N GLY A 1 8.74 -4.20 -12.91
CA GLY A 1 9.14 -4.46 -11.53
C GLY A 1 10.41 -3.71 -11.14
N VAL A 2 10.69 -3.64 -9.86
CA VAL A 2 11.91 -3.02 -9.33
C VAL A 2 12.98 -4.08 -9.01
N VAL A 3 14.25 -3.68 -8.97
CA VAL A 3 15.35 -4.54 -8.53
C VAL A 3 15.07 -5.06 -7.13
N GLY A 4 15.33 -6.33 -6.86
CA GLY A 4 14.97 -6.98 -5.60
C GLY A 4 13.49 -7.41 -5.48
N GLY A 5 12.63 -7.01 -6.40
CA GLY A 5 11.24 -7.44 -6.45
C GLY A 5 11.06 -8.89 -6.92
N ARG A 6 9.91 -9.49 -6.60
CA ARG A 6 9.65 -10.92 -6.86
C ARG A 6 9.44 -11.25 -8.33
N CYS A 7 8.89 -10.35 -9.12
CA CYS A 7 8.49 -10.59 -10.51
C CYS A 7 8.54 -9.32 -11.36
N GLY A 8 8.20 -9.46 -12.63
CA GLY A 8 8.12 -8.40 -13.63
C GLY A 8 9.45 -8.09 -14.32
N CYS A 9 9.34 -7.39 -15.43
CA CYS A 9 10.48 -6.90 -16.21
C CYS A 9 11.30 -5.88 -15.42
N ARG A 10 12.60 -5.84 -15.67
CA ARG A 10 13.55 -4.91 -15.01
C ARG A 10 13.99 -3.79 -15.93
N THR A 11 13.95 -4.00 -17.23
CA THR A 11 14.33 -3.02 -18.24
C THR A 11 13.19 -2.75 -19.21
N GLU A 12 13.30 -1.65 -19.93
CA GLU A 12 12.34 -1.27 -20.97
C GLU A 12 12.31 -2.30 -22.10
N GLU A 13 13.47 -2.79 -22.53
CA GLU A 13 13.59 -3.81 -23.57
C GLU A 13 12.84 -5.10 -23.19
N GLN A 14 12.91 -5.49 -21.92
CA GLN A 14 12.16 -6.67 -21.44
C GLN A 14 10.65 -6.42 -21.49
N VAL A 15 10.18 -5.21 -21.19
CA VAL A 15 8.74 -4.85 -21.28
C VAL A 15 8.28 -4.91 -22.73
N LEU A 16 9.03 -4.32 -23.65
CA LEU A 16 8.70 -4.30 -25.07
C LEU A 16 8.72 -5.71 -25.67
N ALA A 17 9.71 -6.50 -25.33
CA ALA A 17 9.80 -7.91 -25.76
C ALA A 17 8.63 -8.74 -25.23
N LEU A 18 8.22 -8.54 -23.98
CA LEU A 18 7.06 -9.21 -23.39
C LEU A 18 5.77 -8.79 -24.07
N ALA A 19 5.59 -7.50 -24.34
CA ALA A 19 4.41 -6.98 -25.04
C ALA A 19 4.30 -7.59 -26.46
N ALA A 20 5.40 -7.66 -27.19
CA ALA A 20 5.46 -8.31 -28.51
C ALA A 20 5.12 -9.80 -28.43
N ALA A 21 5.66 -10.50 -27.43
CA ALA A 21 5.39 -11.91 -27.20
C ALA A 21 3.91 -12.18 -26.87
N ILE A 22 3.26 -11.31 -26.07
CA ILE A 22 1.82 -11.41 -25.78
C ILE A 22 1.01 -11.20 -27.05
N ASN A 23 1.31 -10.18 -27.83
CA ASN A 23 0.57 -9.84 -29.04
C ASN A 23 0.75 -10.89 -30.17
N ALA A 24 1.81 -11.71 -30.11
CA ALA A 24 2.00 -12.84 -31.00
C ALA A 24 1.13 -14.05 -30.66
N GLN A 25 0.46 -14.06 -29.50
CA GLN A 25 -0.37 -15.19 -29.05
C GLN A 25 -1.87 -14.91 -29.30
N PRO A 26 -2.55 -15.71 -30.16
CA PRO A 26 -3.96 -15.47 -30.50
C PRO A 26 -4.92 -15.54 -29.30
N ALA A 27 -4.53 -16.23 -28.25
CA ALA A 27 -5.34 -16.42 -27.05
C ALA A 27 -5.14 -15.33 -25.99
N LEU A 28 -4.26 -14.35 -26.22
CA LEU A 28 -3.92 -13.29 -25.29
C LEU A 28 -4.28 -11.92 -25.86
N ALA A 29 -4.56 -10.98 -24.98
CA ALA A 29 -4.76 -9.58 -25.31
C ALA A 29 -3.98 -8.71 -24.31
N LEU A 30 -3.08 -7.88 -24.78
CA LEU A 30 -2.39 -6.92 -23.94
C LEU A 30 -3.33 -5.76 -23.62
N THR A 31 -3.82 -5.67 -22.40
CA THR A 31 -4.83 -4.68 -21.99
C THR A 31 -4.29 -3.53 -21.17
N GLY A 32 -3.03 -3.60 -20.75
CA GLY A 32 -2.44 -2.54 -19.94
C GLY A 32 -1.04 -2.88 -19.42
N ILE A 33 -0.53 -2.00 -18.58
CA ILE A 33 0.75 -2.14 -17.91
C ILE A 33 0.56 -2.07 -16.39
N GLU A 34 1.28 -2.92 -15.67
CA GLU A 34 1.22 -2.95 -14.22
C GLU A 34 2.60 -2.81 -13.56
N GLY A 35 2.60 -2.26 -12.35
CA GLY A 35 3.80 -2.17 -11.54
C GLY A 35 3.57 -2.38 -10.06
N TYR A 36 4.62 -2.84 -9.37
CA TYR A 36 4.64 -2.98 -7.92
C TYR A 36 5.92 -2.39 -7.34
N ALA A 37 5.76 -1.45 -6.42
CA ALA A 37 6.85 -0.72 -5.79
C ALA A 37 6.85 -0.83 -4.25
N GLY A 38 6.02 -1.68 -3.67
CA GLY A 38 5.88 -1.83 -2.22
C GLY A 38 7.10 -2.40 -1.48
N VAL A 39 8.14 -2.81 -2.23
CA VAL A 39 9.41 -3.27 -1.65
C VAL A 39 10.44 -2.15 -1.45
N LEU A 40 10.22 -0.97 -2.03
CA LEU A 40 11.11 0.18 -1.91
C LEU A 40 11.00 0.79 -0.52
N ARG A 41 12.13 0.92 0.16
CA ARG A 41 12.25 1.41 1.54
C ARG A 41 13.57 2.14 1.72
N GLY A 42 13.69 2.89 2.82
CA GLY A 42 14.89 3.65 3.16
C GLY A 42 14.89 5.06 2.58
N ASP A 43 16.01 5.75 2.72
CA ASP A 43 16.13 7.19 2.46
C ASP A 43 15.94 7.56 0.98
N THR A 44 16.26 6.65 0.07
CA THR A 44 16.09 6.85 -1.39
C THR A 44 14.70 6.49 -1.91
N ALA A 45 13.86 5.86 -1.09
CA ALA A 45 12.59 5.29 -1.54
C ALA A 45 11.68 6.34 -2.22
N LEU A 46 11.63 7.57 -1.70
CA LEU A 46 10.81 8.63 -2.27
C LEU A 46 11.18 8.95 -3.72
N SER A 47 12.47 9.12 -4.00
CA SER A 47 12.97 9.39 -5.35
C SER A 47 12.81 8.17 -6.28
N GLU A 48 13.06 6.99 -5.77
CA GLU A 48 12.91 5.73 -6.51
C GLU A 48 11.45 5.46 -6.88
N ILE A 49 10.49 5.71 -6.00
CA ILE A 49 9.06 5.60 -6.28
C ILE A 49 8.63 6.57 -7.36
N ARG A 50 9.06 7.83 -7.27
CA ARG A 50 8.75 8.83 -8.31
C ARG A 50 9.32 8.43 -9.67
N ALA A 51 10.56 7.98 -9.72
CA ALA A 51 11.21 7.50 -10.93
C ALA A 51 10.49 6.25 -11.50
N PHE A 52 10.11 5.31 -10.63
CA PHE A 52 9.35 4.12 -11.01
C PHE A 52 7.99 4.47 -11.59
N ALA A 53 7.21 5.33 -10.93
CA ALA A 53 5.89 5.75 -11.41
C ALA A 53 5.98 6.50 -12.75
N ALA A 54 6.94 7.41 -12.90
CA ALA A 54 7.21 8.09 -14.16
C ALA A 54 7.61 7.13 -15.29
N SER A 55 8.39 6.09 -14.98
CA SER A 55 8.75 5.06 -15.95
C SER A 55 7.56 4.24 -16.44
N LEU A 56 6.61 3.94 -15.55
CA LEU A 56 5.37 3.25 -15.95
C LEU A 56 4.55 4.10 -16.90
N VAL A 57 4.39 5.40 -16.63
CA VAL A 57 3.67 6.32 -17.51
C VAL A 57 4.35 6.40 -18.87
N ARG A 58 5.68 6.58 -18.91
CA ARG A 58 6.45 6.64 -20.16
C ARG A 58 6.28 5.36 -20.99
N LEU A 59 6.39 4.19 -20.35
CA LEU A 59 6.22 2.90 -21.02
C LEU A 59 4.80 2.68 -21.52
N ALA A 60 3.79 3.10 -20.74
CA ALA A 60 2.39 3.02 -21.17
C ALA A 60 2.14 3.88 -22.43
N LEU A 61 2.66 5.09 -22.44
CA LEU A 61 2.56 6.00 -23.60
C LEU A 61 3.29 5.45 -24.82
N HIS A 62 4.46 4.84 -24.64
CA HIS A 62 5.22 4.20 -25.71
C HIS A 62 4.40 3.04 -26.33
N LEU A 63 3.95 2.10 -25.52
CA LEU A 63 3.13 0.97 -25.98
C LEU A 63 1.81 1.40 -26.63
N GLN A 64 1.17 2.46 -26.12
CA GLN A 64 -0.04 3.01 -26.73
C GLN A 64 0.24 3.61 -28.10
N LYS A 65 1.33 4.38 -28.25
CA LYS A 65 1.75 4.97 -29.52
C LYS A 65 2.00 3.90 -30.59
N ASP A 66 2.57 2.76 -30.16
CA ASP A 66 2.88 1.63 -31.04
C ASP A 66 1.65 0.75 -31.33
N GLY A 67 0.47 1.10 -30.79
CA GLY A 67 -0.75 0.32 -30.97
C GLY A 67 -0.71 -1.06 -30.33
N ALA A 68 0.12 -1.23 -29.29
CA ALA A 68 0.34 -2.53 -28.67
C ALA A 68 -0.82 -3.01 -27.80
N PHE A 69 -1.71 -2.12 -27.35
CA PHE A 69 -2.83 -2.47 -26.49
C PHE A 69 -4.07 -2.87 -27.30
N ALA A 70 -4.79 -3.88 -26.81
CA ALA A 70 -6.04 -4.35 -27.40
C ALA A 70 -7.27 -3.52 -26.99
N LEU A 71 -7.13 -2.59 -26.05
CA LEU A 71 -8.19 -1.71 -25.57
C LEU A 71 -7.97 -0.29 -26.07
N ASP A 72 -9.04 0.40 -26.43
CA ASP A 72 -9.03 1.82 -26.77
C ASP A 72 -8.57 2.68 -25.57
N LYS A 73 -8.94 2.26 -24.37
CA LYS A 73 -8.52 2.86 -23.10
C LYS A 73 -7.77 1.84 -22.25
N PRO A 74 -6.44 1.68 -22.44
CA PRO A 74 -5.66 0.70 -21.72
C PRO A 74 -5.58 0.99 -20.22
N ILE A 75 -5.25 -0.04 -19.45
CA ILE A 75 -5.10 0.07 -17.99
C ILE A 75 -3.65 0.46 -17.66
N ILE A 76 -3.48 1.50 -16.83
CA ILE A 76 -2.22 1.75 -16.13
C ILE A 76 -2.45 1.54 -14.64
N THR A 77 -1.71 0.64 -14.03
CA THR A 77 -1.95 0.29 -12.64
C THR A 77 -0.67 0.07 -11.85
N ALA A 78 -0.68 0.51 -10.60
CA ALA A 78 0.40 0.22 -9.69
C ALA A 78 -0.08 0.00 -8.25
N SER A 79 0.80 -0.60 -7.46
CA SER A 79 0.57 -0.92 -6.07
C SER A 79 1.78 -0.56 -5.22
N GLY A 80 1.50 -0.25 -3.96
CA GLY A 80 2.44 0.13 -2.92
C GLY A 80 1.67 0.92 -1.86
N SER A 81 1.18 0.25 -0.81
CA SER A 81 0.26 0.87 0.16
C SER A 81 0.84 2.07 0.91
N ALA A 82 2.17 2.14 1.04
CA ALA A 82 2.85 3.29 1.64
C ALA A 82 3.05 4.48 0.66
N TRP A 83 2.79 4.27 -0.64
CA TRP A 83 3.15 5.21 -1.72
C TRP A 83 2.00 5.51 -2.67
N TYR A 84 0.77 5.24 -2.26
CA TYR A 84 -0.40 5.37 -3.12
C TYR A 84 -0.61 6.80 -3.62
N ASP A 85 -0.24 7.81 -2.81
CA ASP A 85 -0.30 9.23 -3.14
C ASP A 85 0.61 9.60 -4.31
N LEU A 86 1.85 9.10 -4.30
CA LEU A 86 2.83 9.36 -5.36
C LEU A 86 2.47 8.65 -6.68
N ILE A 87 1.91 7.45 -6.58
CA ILE A 87 1.38 6.72 -7.75
C ILE A 87 0.18 7.48 -8.32
N ALA A 88 -0.75 7.93 -7.48
CA ALA A 88 -1.90 8.72 -7.91
C ALA A 88 -1.48 10.03 -8.57
N GLU A 89 -0.51 10.74 -8.00
CA GLU A 89 0.08 11.97 -8.58
C GLU A 89 0.64 11.71 -9.98
N ALA A 90 1.42 10.64 -10.14
CA ALA A 90 2.03 10.30 -11.43
C ALA A 90 1.00 9.93 -12.51
N PHE A 91 -0.12 9.31 -12.12
CA PHE A 91 -1.17 8.90 -13.06
C PHE A 91 -2.23 9.98 -13.33
N ALA A 92 -2.22 11.09 -12.58
CA ALA A 92 -3.27 12.10 -12.62
C ALA A 92 -3.51 12.69 -14.01
N ALA A 93 -2.44 13.07 -14.72
CA ALA A 93 -2.53 13.67 -16.06
C ALA A 93 -3.12 12.68 -17.08
N GLU A 94 -2.72 11.42 -17.03
CA GLU A 94 -3.20 10.38 -17.95
C GLU A 94 -4.64 9.97 -17.66
N SER A 95 -5.02 9.99 -16.39
CA SER A 95 -6.41 9.79 -15.96
C SER A 95 -7.32 10.95 -16.44
N ALA A 96 -6.89 12.18 -16.23
CA ALA A 96 -7.64 13.39 -16.64
C ALA A 96 -7.80 13.51 -18.15
N SER A 97 -6.78 13.11 -18.93
CA SER A 97 -6.85 13.09 -20.39
C SER A 97 -7.78 12.02 -20.96
N GLY A 98 -8.18 11.05 -20.13
CA GLY A 98 -8.99 9.90 -20.55
C GLY A 98 -8.24 8.85 -21.37
N ARG A 99 -6.93 9.01 -21.59
CA ARG A 99 -6.11 8.06 -22.37
C ARG A 99 -6.00 6.69 -21.73
N PHE A 100 -5.93 6.63 -20.41
CA PHE A 100 -5.78 5.41 -19.64
C PHE A 100 -6.86 5.27 -18.57
N LEU A 101 -7.22 4.04 -18.24
CA LEU A 101 -7.90 3.70 -17.01
C LEU A 101 -6.85 3.53 -15.91
N SER A 102 -6.71 4.54 -15.05
CA SER A 102 -5.76 4.50 -13.93
C SER A 102 -6.36 3.74 -12.76
N VAL A 103 -5.64 2.72 -12.26
CA VAL A 103 -6.09 1.87 -11.16
C VAL A 103 -5.02 1.81 -10.08
N LEU A 104 -5.36 2.19 -8.86
CA LEU A 104 -4.52 1.98 -7.68
C LEU A 104 -4.90 0.65 -7.02
N ARG A 105 -3.90 -0.15 -6.63
CA ARG A 105 -4.09 -1.46 -6.01
C ARG A 105 -3.39 -1.61 -4.65
N PRO A 106 -3.47 -0.61 -3.74
CA PRO A 106 -2.91 -0.74 -2.41
C PRO A 106 -3.82 -1.64 -1.55
N GLY A 107 -3.39 -2.88 -1.30
CA GLY A 107 -4.20 -3.85 -0.55
C GLY A 107 -4.24 -3.56 0.95
N SER A 108 -3.08 -3.31 1.56
CA SER A 108 -2.96 -3.15 3.01
C SER A 108 -3.65 -1.91 3.58
N TYR A 109 -3.95 -0.90 2.77
CA TYR A 109 -4.61 0.30 3.26
C TYR A 109 -6.08 0.07 3.65
N VAL A 110 -6.69 -1.03 3.23
CA VAL A 110 -8.04 -1.43 3.63
C VAL A 110 -8.09 -1.84 5.10
N VAL A 111 -7.07 -2.54 5.56
CA VAL A 111 -6.95 -3.02 6.96
C VAL A 111 -6.10 -2.10 7.83
N HIS A 112 -5.25 -1.31 7.28
CA HIS A 112 -4.40 -0.26 7.86
C HIS A 112 -4.01 -0.53 9.31
N ASP A 113 -2.76 -0.96 9.52
CA ASP A 113 -2.26 -1.29 10.84
C ASP A 113 -1.84 -0.06 11.66
N HIS A 114 -1.61 -0.27 12.95
CA HIS A 114 -1.18 0.78 13.90
C HIS A 114 0.34 1.03 13.91
N GLY A 115 1.12 0.31 13.10
CA GLY A 115 2.56 0.44 12.96
C GLY A 115 2.96 1.04 11.60
N ILE A 116 3.43 0.19 10.70
CA ILE A 116 4.06 0.57 9.42
C ILE A 116 3.17 1.48 8.57
N TYR A 117 1.88 1.14 8.44
CA TYR A 117 0.99 1.94 7.59
C TYR A 117 0.48 3.21 8.27
N LYS A 118 0.37 3.25 9.60
CA LYS A 118 0.12 4.48 10.34
C LYS A 118 1.27 5.47 10.11
N GLU A 119 2.51 5.03 10.22
CA GLU A 119 3.69 5.87 9.94
C GLU A 119 3.74 6.33 8.49
N ALA A 120 3.47 5.42 7.54
CA ALA A 120 3.40 5.76 6.12
C ALA A 120 2.31 6.82 5.85
N GLN A 121 1.16 6.72 6.52
CA GLN A 121 0.09 7.71 6.38
C GLN A 121 0.47 9.09 6.95
N CYS A 122 1.21 9.15 8.05
CA CYS A 122 1.79 10.42 8.52
C CYS A 122 2.65 11.05 7.43
N CYS A 123 3.55 10.28 6.81
CA CYS A 123 4.37 10.78 5.70
C CYS A 123 3.54 11.21 4.47
N VAL A 124 2.40 10.60 4.20
CA VAL A 124 1.48 11.06 3.15
C VAL A 124 0.91 12.43 3.50
N LEU A 125 0.41 12.61 4.72
CA LEU A 125 -0.16 13.89 5.17
C LEU A 125 0.89 15.02 5.20
N ASP A 126 2.13 14.71 5.56
CA ASP A 126 3.24 15.67 5.51
C ASP A 126 3.55 16.15 4.07
N ARG A 127 3.40 15.26 3.08
CA ARG A 127 3.60 15.59 1.67
C ARG A 127 2.40 16.26 1.01
N ARG A 128 1.20 16.00 1.50
CA ARG A 128 -0.09 16.36 0.90
C ARG A 128 -0.84 17.34 1.79
N SER A 129 -0.42 18.60 1.76
CA SER A 129 -1.06 19.68 2.53
C SER A 129 -2.52 19.95 2.15
N ASP A 130 -2.97 19.40 1.02
CA ASP A 130 -4.36 19.43 0.57
C ASP A 130 -5.25 18.39 1.25
N LEU A 131 -4.65 17.40 1.92
CA LEU A 131 -5.36 16.38 2.68
C LEU A 131 -5.42 16.75 4.17
N HIS A 132 -6.61 16.92 4.69
CA HIS A 132 -6.84 17.22 6.13
C HIS A 132 -7.03 15.94 6.95
N GLU A 133 -7.43 14.85 6.31
CA GLU A 133 -7.62 13.54 6.92
C GLU A 133 -6.95 12.47 6.05
N GLY A 134 -6.51 11.40 6.69
CA GLY A 134 -5.91 10.25 6.04
C GLY A 134 -6.59 8.94 6.40
N LEU A 135 -6.02 7.85 5.90
CA LEU A 135 -6.44 6.50 6.26
C LEU A 135 -6.20 6.29 7.77
N ARG A 136 -7.12 5.60 8.41
CA ARG A 136 -7.05 5.29 9.84
C ARG A 136 -6.80 3.81 10.06
N PRO A 137 -5.97 3.43 11.07
CA PRO A 137 -5.83 2.04 11.45
C PRO A 137 -7.18 1.40 11.75
N ALA A 138 -7.44 0.25 11.15
CA ALA A 138 -8.70 -0.48 11.26
C ALA A 138 -8.52 -1.93 11.72
N LEU A 139 -7.27 -2.41 11.83
CA LEU A 139 -6.97 -3.75 12.30
C LEU A 139 -6.83 -3.75 13.81
N GLU A 140 -7.75 -4.42 14.50
CA GLU A 140 -7.78 -4.56 15.95
C GLU A 140 -7.90 -6.03 16.34
N VAL A 141 -7.26 -6.40 17.45
CA VAL A 141 -7.41 -7.72 18.09
C VAL A 141 -7.98 -7.53 19.49
N TRP A 142 -9.01 -8.27 19.79
CA TRP A 142 -9.69 -8.25 21.09
C TRP A 142 -9.20 -9.43 21.94
N ALA A 143 -8.80 -9.15 23.17
CA ALA A 143 -8.31 -10.17 24.08
C ALA A 143 -8.76 -9.90 25.53
N HIS A 144 -8.93 -10.97 26.30
CA HIS A 144 -9.26 -10.87 27.71
C HIS A 144 -8.00 -10.66 28.56
N VAL A 145 -8.11 -9.81 29.58
CA VAL A 145 -7.14 -9.75 30.66
C VAL A 145 -7.32 -11.01 31.52
N GLN A 146 -6.30 -11.87 31.56
CA GLN A 146 -6.32 -13.12 32.35
C GLN A 146 -6.02 -12.88 33.82
N SER A 147 -5.06 -12.01 34.11
CA SER A 147 -4.69 -11.69 35.47
C SER A 147 -4.02 -10.32 35.60
N LEU A 148 -4.01 -9.81 36.82
CA LEU A 148 -3.35 -8.56 37.22
C LEU A 148 -2.43 -8.90 38.42
N PRO A 149 -1.25 -9.54 38.19
CA PRO A 149 -0.42 -10.04 39.23
C PRO A 149 0.17 -8.96 40.14
N GLU A 150 0.40 -7.77 39.58
CA GLU A 150 1.00 -6.62 40.29
C GLU A 150 0.52 -5.29 39.69
N PRO A 151 0.62 -4.17 40.44
CA PRO A 151 0.25 -2.87 39.91
C PRO A 151 1.02 -2.50 38.63
N GLY A 152 0.29 -2.07 37.61
CA GLY A 152 0.86 -1.68 36.33
C GLY A 152 1.16 -2.84 35.37
N PHE A 153 0.86 -4.08 35.77
CA PHE A 153 1.08 -5.25 34.94
C PHE A 153 -0.22 -6.05 34.70
N ALA A 154 -0.45 -6.43 33.44
CA ALA A 154 -1.59 -7.25 33.05
C ALA A 154 -1.13 -8.38 32.12
N VAL A 155 -1.59 -9.59 32.41
CA VAL A 155 -1.43 -10.72 31.49
C VAL A 155 -2.66 -10.81 30.62
N VAL A 156 -2.46 -10.79 29.32
CA VAL A 156 -3.53 -10.79 28.30
C VAL A 156 -3.51 -12.10 27.54
N ALA A 157 -4.70 -12.64 27.26
CA ALA A 157 -4.88 -13.87 26.48
C ALA A 157 -4.64 -13.62 24.97
N LEU A 158 -3.40 -13.32 24.63
CA LEU A 158 -2.97 -12.98 23.28
C LEU A 158 -1.54 -13.47 23.05
N GLY A 159 -1.28 -14.05 21.90
CA GLY A 159 0.05 -14.50 21.53
C GLY A 159 0.33 -14.41 20.03
N LYS A 160 1.50 -14.86 19.62
CA LYS A 160 1.96 -14.82 18.21
C LYS A 160 1.03 -15.56 17.24
N ARG A 161 0.20 -16.47 17.72
CA ARG A 161 -0.79 -17.19 16.90
C ARG A 161 -2.00 -16.34 16.56
N ASP A 162 -2.29 -15.34 17.39
CA ASP A 162 -3.47 -14.49 17.27
C ASP A 162 -3.17 -13.23 16.48
N VAL A 163 -1.94 -12.71 16.64
CA VAL A 163 -1.47 -11.52 15.95
C VAL A 163 0.02 -11.60 15.62
N ALA A 164 0.39 -11.27 14.39
CA ALA A 164 1.78 -11.13 14.00
C ALA A 164 2.39 -9.86 14.63
N TYR A 165 3.63 -9.98 15.14
CA TYR A 165 4.37 -8.86 15.72
C TYR A 165 5.84 -8.80 15.23
N ASP A 166 6.08 -9.30 14.02
CA ASP A 166 7.42 -9.29 13.41
C ASP A 166 7.92 -7.87 13.11
N ALA A 167 7.00 -6.91 12.97
CA ALA A 167 7.30 -5.50 12.77
C ALA A 167 7.13 -4.63 14.04
N GLY A 168 6.94 -5.25 15.20
CA GLY A 168 6.71 -4.61 16.48
C GLY A 168 5.56 -5.25 17.27
N LEU A 169 5.57 -5.07 18.57
CA LEU A 169 4.53 -5.63 19.43
C LEU A 169 3.19 -4.93 19.23
N PRO A 170 2.05 -5.63 19.42
CA PRO A 170 0.74 -5.03 19.41
C PRO A 170 0.64 -3.87 20.40
N MET A 171 0.07 -2.76 19.97
CA MET A 171 -0.12 -1.60 20.82
C MET A 171 -1.51 -1.67 21.47
N PRO A 172 -1.63 -1.58 22.79
CA PRO A 172 -2.93 -1.53 23.45
C PRO A 172 -3.63 -0.21 23.09
N LEU A 173 -4.89 -0.31 22.65
CA LEU A 173 -5.68 0.85 22.24
C LEU A 173 -6.70 1.24 23.29
N LYS A 174 -7.44 0.25 23.81
CA LYS A 174 -8.55 0.46 24.72
C LYS A 174 -8.68 -0.67 25.71
N ARG A 175 -9.14 -0.35 26.92
CA ARG A 175 -9.54 -1.30 27.95
C ARG A 175 -11.03 -1.18 28.22
N TYR A 176 -11.72 -2.29 28.16
CA TYR A 176 -13.13 -2.38 28.50
C TYR A 176 -13.31 -3.08 29.84
N ARG A 177 -14.26 -2.65 30.64
CA ARG A 177 -14.71 -3.32 31.88
C ARG A 177 -16.17 -3.69 31.73
N GLU A 178 -16.57 -4.81 32.31
CA GLU A 178 -17.97 -5.22 32.34
C GLU A 178 -18.84 -4.14 32.98
N GLY A 179 -19.97 -3.83 32.37
CA GLY A 179 -20.92 -2.79 32.84
C GLY A 179 -20.49 -1.33 32.54
N VAL A 180 -19.33 -1.09 31.96
CA VAL A 180 -18.89 0.25 31.56
C VAL A 180 -18.98 0.34 30.05
N VAL A 181 -19.87 1.19 29.55
CA VAL A 181 -19.85 1.58 28.12
C VAL A 181 -18.60 2.44 27.92
N PRO A 182 -17.66 2.05 27.05
CA PRO A 182 -16.45 2.84 26.86
C PRO A 182 -16.81 4.22 26.35
N ALA A 183 -16.41 5.28 27.06
CA ALA A 183 -16.37 6.59 26.45
C ALA A 183 -15.35 6.57 25.30
N LEU A 184 -15.71 7.13 24.16
CA LEU A 184 -14.75 7.37 23.07
C LEU A 184 -13.64 8.27 23.66
N GLY A 185 -12.46 7.70 23.96
CA GLY A 185 -11.35 8.49 24.48
C GLY A 185 -10.66 7.98 25.75
N ASP A 186 -11.09 6.85 26.33
CA ASP A 186 -10.31 6.21 27.39
C ASP A 186 -9.01 5.63 26.80
N ASP A 187 -8.02 6.51 26.71
CA ASP A 187 -6.70 6.24 26.17
C ASP A 187 -5.93 5.32 27.13
N VAL A 188 -5.53 4.15 26.65
CA VAL A 188 -4.62 3.27 27.38
C VAL A 188 -3.19 3.62 26.95
N SER A 189 -2.80 4.87 27.19
CA SER A 189 -1.57 5.46 26.66
C SER A 189 -0.26 4.88 27.23
N GLU A 190 -0.30 3.93 28.16
CA GLU A 190 0.89 3.43 28.87
C GLU A 190 0.92 1.92 29.14
N CYS A 191 0.34 1.08 28.30
CA CYS A 191 0.58 -0.36 28.42
C CYS A 191 1.83 -0.76 27.60
N ARG A 192 2.90 -1.12 28.27
CA ARG A 192 4.00 -1.87 27.65
C ARG A 192 3.55 -3.35 27.56
N VAL A 193 3.61 -3.91 26.38
CA VAL A 193 3.42 -5.36 26.14
C VAL A 193 4.72 -6.09 26.38
#